data_7de11c4df92f02d71e1fe8d603dd3f29
#
_entry.id   7de11c4df92f02d71e1fe8d603dd3f29
#
_cell.length_a   1.000
_cell.length_b   1.000
_cell.length_c   1.000
_cell.angle_alpha   90.00
_cell.angle_beta   90.00
_cell.angle_gamma   90.00
#
_symmetry.space_group_name_H-M   'P 1'
#
loop_
_entity.id
_entity.type
_entity.pdbx_description
1 polymer ?
#
loop_
_entity_poly.entity_id
_entity_poly.type
_entity_poly.pdbx_seq_one_letter_code
_entity_poly.pdbx_strand_id
1 'polypeptide(L)'
;MKVHAVLPCPMPRPRIDAPVRTGTRLCAALALLLGSVAQSNDDLLLKSAAGVNEGQLHFLVTQPDKPVHHHQNRIVIAPDSLDTGWVSLRQCHDNLDAVPRAQITFREGFVRDLRVDSSRGVAEAWVDGPSIQLRQIEPGSQLCLSAQTRALRDTGGGYFNLNNGPYMRKFLDGYYPMRVTLDVDYPPAMLRLVDISPQMTPGLSLQEAPGRVHVDALFEGELRTLIQFSRPD
;
A
#
# COMPACT_ATOMS: atom_id res chain seq x y z
N MET A 1 -0.17 -7.41 2.12
CA MET A 1 -1.23 -7.15 1.12
C MET A 1 -0.78 -6.00 0.24
N LYS A 2 -0.81 -6.16 -1.07
CA LYS A 2 -0.31 -5.16 -2.01
C LYS A 2 -1.48 -4.61 -2.82
N VAL A 3 -1.60 -3.28 -2.91
CA VAL A 3 -2.46 -2.62 -3.90
C VAL A 3 -1.58 -2.35 -5.12
N HIS A 4 -1.87 -2.99 -6.24
CA HIS A 4 -1.12 -2.79 -7.48
C HIS A 4 -1.97 -2.01 -8.48
N ALA A 5 -1.47 -0.87 -8.95
CA ALA A 5 -2.00 -0.21 -10.12
C ALA A 5 -1.51 -0.94 -11.38
N VAL A 6 -2.43 -1.40 -12.21
CA VAL A 6 -2.11 -2.06 -13.49
C VAL A 6 -2.19 -1.01 -14.58
N LEU A 7 -1.04 -0.64 -15.16
CA LEU A 7 -0.98 0.27 -16.31
C LEU A 7 -1.33 -0.49 -17.60
N PRO A 8 -2.06 0.12 -18.55
CA PRO A 8 -2.37 -0.50 -19.82
C PRO A 8 -1.10 -0.65 -20.69
N CYS A 9 -0.95 -1.81 -21.35
CA CYS A 9 0.07 -2.02 -22.39
C CYS A 9 -0.05 -0.98 -23.49
N PRO A 10 1.05 -0.41 -24.00
CA PRO A 10 1.02 0.51 -25.13
C PRO A 10 0.62 -0.24 -26.40
N MET A 11 -0.40 0.31 -27.10
CA MET A 11 -0.76 -0.17 -28.43
C MET A 11 0.35 0.17 -29.45
N PRO A 12 0.61 -0.71 -30.45
CA PRO A 12 1.59 -0.43 -31.49
C PRO A 12 1.11 0.74 -32.36
N ARG A 13 1.99 1.72 -32.58
CA ARG A 13 1.75 2.84 -33.49
C ARG A 13 1.84 2.36 -34.95
N PRO A 14 0.98 2.86 -35.85
CA PRO A 14 1.10 2.60 -37.27
C PRO A 14 2.36 3.27 -37.83
N ARG A 15 3.12 2.54 -38.66
CA ARG A 15 4.22 3.06 -39.47
C ARG A 15 3.66 4.01 -40.54
N ILE A 16 4.16 5.23 -40.55
CA ILE A 16 3.96 6.15 -41.67
C ILE A 16 5.27 6.16 -42.50
N ASP A 17 5.21 5.58 -43.67
CA ASP A 17 6.29 5.66 -44.67
C ASP A 17 6.32 7.07 -45.26
N ALA A 18 7.47 7.74 -45.20
CA ALA A 18 7.70 9.01 -45.88
C ALA A 18 8.75 8.83 -47.01
N PRO A 19 8.56 9.45 -48.16
CA PRO A 19 9.42 9.23 -49.32
C PRO A 19 10.71 10.06 -49.27
N VAL A 20 11.75 9.41 -49.77
CA VAL A 20 13.08 9.97 -50.00
C VAL A 20 13.01 11.06 -51.11
N ARG A 21 13.58 12.24 -50.84
CA ARG A 21 13.98 13.20 -51.87
C ARG A 21 15.42 13.64 -51.62
N THR A 22 16.27 13.21 -52.56
CA THR A 22 17.62 13.68 -52.81
C THR A 22 17.62 15.14 -53.29
N GLY A 23 18.53 15.94 -52.78
CA GLY A 23 18.78 17.31 -53.27
C GLY A 23 20.03 17.91 -52.63
N THR A 24 21.15 17.74 -53.31
CA THR A 24 22.46 18.37 -53.07
C THR A 24 22.38 19.89 -53.24
N ARG A 25 22.98 20.69 -52.35
CA ARG A 25 23.83 21.86 -52.72
C ARG A 25 24.53 22.46 -51.49
N LEU A 26 25.84 22.65 -51.69
CA LEU A 26 26.79 23.41 -50.84
C LEU A 26 26.31 24.85 -50.61
N CYS A 27 26.55 25.34 -49.41
CA CYS A 27 27.07 26.69 -49.15
C CYS A 27 27.70 26.74 -47.74
N ALA A 28 28.99 27.07 -47.75
CA ALA A 28 29.76 27.39 -46.56
C ALA A 28 29.37 28.79 -46.05
N ALA A 29 29.11 28.91 -44.76
CA ALA A 29 29.19 30.19 -44.05
C ALA A 29 29.59 29.96 -42.63
N LEU A 30 30.74 30.47 -42.29
CA LEU A 30 31.36 30.60 -41.01
C LEU A 30 30.53 31.54 -40.13
N ALA A 31 30.09 31.04 -38.93
CA ALA A 31 29.63 31.90 -37.88
C ALA A 31 30.04 31.28 -36.53
N LEU A 32 31.08 31.90 -35.97
CA LEU A 32 31.33 31.87 -34.51
C LEU A 32 30.06 32.36 -33.82
N LEU A 33 29.65 31.69 -32.72
CA LEU A 33 29.20 32.38 -31.53
C LEU A 33 28.59 31.44 -30.50
N LEU A 34 29.14 31.57 -29.31
CA LEU A 34 28.49 31.36 -28.01
C LEU A 34 27.98 29.94 -27.70
N GLY A 35 28.87 29.20 -27.08
CA GLY A 35 28.52 28.09 -26.22
C GLY A 35 27.60 28.60 -25.10
N SER A 36 26.29 28.52 -25.32
CA SER A 36 25.36 28.45 -24.22
C SER A 36 25.56 27.07 -23.63
N VAL A 37 26.18 27.03 -22.46
CA VAL A 37 26.20 25.87 -21.59
C VAL A 37 24.75 25.56 -21.30
N ALA A 38 24.19 24.59 -22.00
CA ALA A 38 23.00 23.90 -21.56
C ALA A 38 23.41 23.19 -20.26
N GLN A 39 23.33 23.91 -19.15
CA GLN A 39 23.36 23.32 -17.83
C GLN A 39 22.12 22.47 -17.71
N SER A 40 22.39 21.25 -17.75
CA SER A 40 21.56 20.10 -17.99
C SER A 40 20.45 19.98 -16.95
N ASN A 41 19.28 19.61 -17.46
CA ASN A 41 18.18 19.03 -16.69
C ASN A 41 18.60 17.77 -15.90
N ASP A 42 19.80 17.25 -16.11
CA ASP A 42 20.37 16.10 -15.37
C ASP A 42 20.51 16.35 -13.87
N ASP A 43 20.87 17.60 -13.48
CA ASP A 43 20.97 17.96 -12.05
C ASP A 43 19.59 18.01 -11.37
N LEU A 44 18.53 18.35 -12.09
CA LEU A 44 17.16 18.32 -11.59
C LEU A 44 16.62 16.88 -11.49
N LEU A 45 16.99 16.02 -12.45
CA LEU A 45 16.65 14.61 -12.42
C LEU A 45 17.40 13.88 -11.30
N LEU A 46 18.69 14.17 -11.10
CA LEU A 46 19.47 13.59 -9.99
C LEU A 46 18.99 14.09 -8.61
N LYS A 47 18.58 15.36 -8.48
CA LYS A 47 17.97 15.86 -7.25
C LYS A 47 16.60 15.28 -6.97
N SER A 48 15.80 15.00 -8.00
CA SER A 48 14.51 14.33 -7.84
C SER A 48 14.69 12.85 -7.46
N ALA A 49 15.68 12.16 -8.04
CA ALA A 49 16.00 10.77 -7.72
C ALA A 49 16.58 10.59 -6.30
N ALA A 50 17.38 11.54 -5.81
CA ALA A 50 17.95 11.48 -4.46
C ALA A 50 16.93 11.63 -3.31
N GLY A 51 15.69 12.05 -3.62
CA GLY A 51 14.59 12.17 -2.65
C GLY A 51 13.55 11.05 -2.71
N VAL A 52 13.71 10.08 -3.63
CA VAL A 52 12.76 8.98 -3.80
C VAL A 52 13.00 7.92 -2.72
N ASN A 53 11.97 7.61 -1.94
CA ASN A 53 12.02 6.51 -1.00
C ASN A 53 11.95 5.17 -1.75
N GLU A 54 12.99 4.34 -1.61
CA GLU A 54 13.10 3.01 -2.24
C GLU A 54 12.51 1.86 -1.39
N GLY A 55 11.76 2.17 -0.35
CA GLY A 55 11.05 1.20 0.47
C GLY A 55 11.49 1.16 1.93
N GLN A 56 12.42 2.00 2.34
CA GLN A 56 12.74 2.17 3.76
C GLN A 56 11.54 2.75 4.49
N LEU A 57 11.25 2.19 5.66
CA LEU A 57 10.17 2.68 6.50
C LEU A 57 10.57 4.00 7.18
N HIS A 58 9.81 5.05 6.87
CA HIS A 58 9.92 6.35 7.51
C HIS A 58 8.57 6.78 8.07
N PHE A 59 8.48 6.96 9.38
CA PHE A 59 7.29 7.52 10.01
C PHE A 59 7.27 9.04 9.84
N LEU A 60 6.10 9.58 9.48
CA LEU A 60 5.89 11.00 9.22
C LEU A 60 5.17 11.64 10.42
N VAL A 61 5.75 12.70 10.98
CA VAL A 61 5.16 13.45 12.09
C VAL A 61 4.20 14.53 11.61
N THR A 62 4.40 14.99 10.38
CA THR A 62 3.59 16.06 9.77
C THR A 62 2.64 15.45 8.76
N GLN A 63 1.37 15.83 8.86
CA GLN A 63 0.36 15.44 7.88
C GLN A 63 0.72 16.07 6.53
N PRO A 64 0.74 15.29 5.43
CA PRO A 64 0.86 15.85 4.09
C PRO A 64 -0.27 16.83 3.76
N ASP A 65 0.01 17.84 2.91
CA ASP A 65 -0.96 18.85 2.49
C ASP A 65 -2.17 18.25 1.75
N LYS A 66 -1.96 17.12 1.09
CA LYS A 66 -3.02 16.40 0.36
C LYS A 66 -3.48 15.17 1.15
N PRO A 67 -4.78 14.82 1.11
CA PRO A 67 -5.27 13.57 1.67
C PRO A 67 -4.46 12.38 1.13
N VAL A 68 -3.97 11.55 2.03
CA VAL A 68 -3.26 10.31 1.68
C VAL A 68 -4.21 9.13 1.70
N HIS A 69 -3.86 8.07 1.02
CA HIS A 69 -4.56 6.80 1.14
C HIS A 69 -4.54 6.34 2.61
N HIS A 70 -5.72 6.19 3.19
CA HIS A 70 -5.90 5.68 4.55
C HIS A 70 -6.45 4.25 4.50
N HIS A 71 -5.65 3.32 5.00
CA HIS A 71 -5.97 1.91 5.09
C HIS A 71 -6.34 1.58 6.54
N GLN A 72 -7.59 1.21 6.75
CA GLN A 72 -8.15 0.94 8.08
C GLN A 72 -8.45 -0.56 8.18
N ASN A 73 -7.85 -1.24 9.15
CA ASN A 73 -8.11 -2.64 9.46
C ASN A 73 -8.74 -2.79 10.83
N ARG A 74 -9.78 -3.60 10.91
CA ARG A 74 -10.28 -4.14 12.15
C ARG A 74 -10.18 -5.66 12.11
N ILE A 75 -9.45 -6.23 13.05
CA ILE A 75 -9.26 -7.65 13.21
C ILE A 75 -9.90 -8.10 14.51
N VAL A 76 -10.63 -9.22 14.45
CA VAL A 76 -11.19 -9.85 15.64
C VAL A 76 -10.61 -11.25 15.77
N ILE A 77 -9.91 -11.49 16.86
CA ILE A 77 -9.44 -12.81 17.29
C ILE A 77 -10.54 -13.42 18.16
N ALA A 78 -11.22 -14.43 17.63
CA ALA A 78 -12.22 -15.20 18.37
C ALA A 78 -11.56 -16.37 19.12
N PRO A 79 -12.22 -17.00 20.09
CA PRO A 79 -11.67 -18.16 20.80
C PRO A 79 -11.18 -19.29 19.88
N ASP A 80 -11.93 -19.62 18.83
CA ASP A 80 -11.58 -20.64 17.84
C ASP A 80 -10.41 -20.24 16.91
N SER A 81 -10.07 -18.94 16.87
CA SER A 81 -8.91 -18.46 16.13
C SER A 81 -7.59 -19.03 16.68
N LEU A 82 -7.55 -19.35 17.97
CA LEU A 82 -6.36 -19.90 18.62
C LEU A 82 -5.98 -21.29 18.10
N ASP A 83 -6.97 -22.06 17.67
CA ASP A 83 -6.77 -23.41 17.12
C ASP A 83 -6.64 -23.40 15.59
N THR A 84 -7.34 -22.50 14.94
CA THR A 84 -7.47 -22.50 13.47
C THR A 84 -6.54 -21.52 12.77
N GLY A 85 -6.12 -20.47 13.47
CA GLY A 85 -5.36 -19.33 12.91
C GLY A 85 -6.20 -18.34 12.11
N TRP A 86 -7.51 -18.61 11.91
CA TRP A 86 -8.41 -17.74 11.17
C TRP A 86 -8.96 -16.64 12.07
N VAL A 87 -8.89 -15.39 11.57
CA VAL A 87 -9.41 -14.19 12.23
C VAL A 87 -10.36 -13.45 11.30
N SER A 88 -11.34 -12.77 11.86
CA SER A 88 -12.23 -11.91 11.08
C SER A 88 -11.50 -10.61 10.74
N LEU A 89 -11.58 -10.18 9.49
CA LEU A 89 -11.05 -8.94 8.99
C LEU A 89 -12.17 -8.08 8.41
N ARG A 90 -12.26 -6.83 8.85
CA ARG A 90 -12.92 -5.75 8.11
C ARG A 90 -11.86 -4.73 7.72
N GLN A 91 -11.84 -4.37 6.45
CA GLN A 91 -10.83 -3.48 5.90
C GLN A 91 -11.52 -2.39 5.09
N CYS A 92 -11.19 -1.13 5.40
CA CYS A 92 -11.67 0.01 4.62
C CYS A 92 -10.48 0.80 4.07
N HIS A 93 -10.69 1.39 2.91
CA HIS A 93 -9.75 2.27 2.24
C HIS A 93 -10.44 3.59 1.95
N ASP A 94 -9.84 4.69 2.41
CA ASP A 94 -10.24 6.04 2.03
C ASP A 94 -9.15 6.67 1.17
N ASN A 95 -9.54 7.54 0.25
CA ASN A 95 -8.64 8.23 -0.67
C ASN A 95 -7.74 7.27 -1.45
N LEU A 96 -8.33 6.24 -2.06
CA LEU A 96 -7.63 5.40 -3.01
C LEU A 96 -7.08 6.26 -4.16
N ASP A 97 -5.95 5.84 -4.73
CA ASP A 97 -5.37 6.52 -5.87
C ASP A 97 -6.31 6.47 -7.08
N ALA A 98 -6.50 7.63 -7.71
CA ALA A 98 -7.34 7.76 -8.89
C ALA A 98 -6.63 7.15 -10.11
N VAL A 99 -6.93 5.88 -10.37
CA VAL A 99 -6.33 5.10 -11.47
C VAL A 99 -7.40 4.32 -12.21
N PRO A 100 -7.19 4.00 -13.51
CA PRO A 100 -8.16 3.23 -14.29
C PRO A 100 -8.43 1.83 -13.74
N ARG A 101 -7.42 1.20 -13.12
CA ARG A 101 -7.51 -0.15 -12.54
C ARG A 101 -6.60 -0.28 -11.34
N ALA A 102 -7.10 -0.98 -10.31
CA ALA A 102 -6.31 -1.43 -9.17
C ALA A 102 -6.82 -2.79 -8.69
N GLN A 103 -6.03 -3.46 -7.87
CA GLN A 103 -6.46 -4.66 -7.19
C GLN A 103 -5.94 -4.70 -5.75
N ILE A 104 -6.73 -5.31 -4.87
CA ILE A 104 -6.35 -5.66 -3.52
C ILE A 104 -6.18 -7.16 -3.48
N THR A 105 -4.96 -7.64 -3.23
CA THR A 105 -4.64 -9.07 -3.30
C THR A 105 -4.30 -9.61 -1.93
N PHE A 106 -4.90 -10.72 -1.58
CA PHE A 106 -4.56 -11.54 -0.43
C PHE A 106 -3.73 -12.75 -0.87
N ARG A 107 -3.04 -13.37 0.06
CA ARG A 107 -2.32 -14.60 -0.21
C ARG A 107 -3.31 -15.74 -0.40
N GLU A 108 -3.18 -16.47 -1.50
CA GLU A 108 -3.99 -17.66 -1.78
C GLU A 108 -3.86 -18.70 -0.66
N GLY A 109 -4.98 -19.31 -0.27
CA GLY A 109 -5.08 -20.23 0.86
C GLY A 109 -5.06 -19.56 2.25
N PHE A 110 -4.89 -18.22 2.31
CA PHE A 110 -4.88 -17.44 3.56
C PHE A 110 -6.04 -16.45 3.66
N VAL A 111 -6.96 -16.49 2.73
CA VAL A 111 -8.21 -15.70 2.72
C VAL A 111 -9.38 -16.59 2.32
N ARG A 112 -10.53 -16.37 2.95
CA ARG A 112 -11.82 -16.96 2.60
C ARG A 112 -12.93 -15.96 2.92
N ASP A 113 -14.12 -16.19 2.41
CA ASP A 113 -15.32 -15.36 2.63
C ASP A 113 -15.08 -13.89 2.26
N LEU A 114 -14.21 -13.66 1.25
CA LEU A 114 -13.87 -12.32 0.77
C LEU A 114 -15.08 -11.71 0.08
N ARG A 115 -15.47 -10.49 0.48
CA ARG A 115 -16.56 -9.75 -0.13
C ARG A 115 -16.34 -8.26 -0.08
N VAL A 116 -16.92 -7.56 -1.04
CA VAL A 116 -17.03 -6.09 -1.01
C VAL A 116 -18.27 -5.74 -0.19
N ASP A 117 -18.10 -4.97 0.87
CA ASP A 117 -19.20 -4.51 1.72
C ASP A 117 -19.82 -3.22 1.18
N SER A 118 -18.99 -2.28 0.71
CA SER A 118 -19.41 -1.02 0.11
C SER A 118 -18.31 -0.39 -0.74
N SER A 119 -18.70 0.39 -1.75
CA SER A 119 -17.79 1.22 -2.54
C SER A 119 -18.43 2.57 -2.88
N ARG A 120 -17.62 3.61 -2.99
CA ARG A 120 -18.00 4.94 -3.44
C ARG A 120 -16.87 5.54 -4.27
N GLY A 121 -17.18 6.17 -5.40
CA GLY A 121 -16.17 6.72 -6.32
C GLY A 121 -15.32 5.62 -6.98
N VAL A 122 -15.86 4.39 -7.10
CA VAL A 122 -15.30 3.26 -7.83
C VAL A 122 -16.42 2.72 -8.71
N ALA A 123 -16.24 2.74 -10.02
CA ALA A 123 -17.31 2.34 -10.95
C ALA A 123 -17.65 0.86 -10.82
N GLU A 124 -16.65 0.01 -10.66
CA GLU A 124 -16.82 -1.44 -10.46
C GLU A 124 -15.85 -1.95 -9.40
N ALA A 125 -16.37 -2.75 -8.47
CA ALA A 125 -15.59 -3.48 -7.47
C ALA A 125 -16.14 -4.90 -7.33
N TRP A 126 -15.31 -5.93 -7.57
CA TRP A 126 -15.75 -7.32 -7.50
C TRP A 126 -14.64 -8.25 -6.99
N VAL A 127 -15.04 -9.38 -6.43
CA VAL A 127 -14.11 -10.42 -5.99
C VAL A 127 -13.71 -11.30 -7.17
N ASP A 128 -12.41 -11.57 -7.27
CA ASP A 128 -11.82 -12.49 -8.25
C ASP A 128 -10.76 -13.34 -7.55
N GLY A 129 -11.13 -14.57 -7.21
CA GLY A 129 -10.30 -15.44 -6.39
C GLY A 129 -9.91 -14.81 -5.05
N PRO A 130 -8.60 -14.75 -4.71
CA PRO A 130 -8.12 -14.12 -3.48
C PRO A 130 -7.94 -12.60 -3.61
N SER A 131 -8.58 -11.96 -4.59
CA SER A 131 -8.40 -10.53 -4.89
C SER A 131 -9.73 -9.81 -5.02
N ILE A 132 -9.70 -8.50 -4.81
CA ILE A 132 -10.75 -7.57 -5.21
C ILE A 132 -10.21 -6.74 -6.36
N GLN A 133 -10.93 -6.74 -7.47
CA GLN A 133 -10.64 -5.95 -8.66
C GLN A 133 -11.41 -4.64 -8.61
N LEU A 134 -10.76 -3.55 -9.00
CA LEU A 134 -11.34 -2.21 -9.03
C LEU A 134 -11.14 -1.59 -10.41
N ARG A 135 -12.17 -0.87 -10.89
CA ARG A 135 -12.12 -0.09 -12.14
C ARG A 135 -12.61 1.33 -11.93
N GLN A 136 -11.98 2.26 -12.67
CA GLN A 136 -12.33 3.67 -12.72
C GLN A 136 -12.47 4.25 -11.30
N ILE A 137 -11.35 4.37 -10.63
CA ILE A 137 -11.26 4.89 -9.27
C ILE A 137 -11.15 6.41 -9.37
N GLU A 138 -12.06 7.13 -8.71
CA GLU A 138 -12.11 8.58 -8.66
C GLU A 138 -11.36 9.12 -7.42
N PRO A 139 -10.91 10.39 -7.44
CA PRO A 139 -10.36 11.03 -6.26
C PRO A 139 -11.35 11.01 -5.09
N GLY A 140 -10.86 10.76 -3.87
CA GLY A 140 -11.71 10.69 -2.68
C GLY A 140 -12.58 9.44 -2.57
N SER A 141 -12.29 8.41 -3.37
CA SER A 141 -13.00 7.14 -3.36
C SER A 141 -12.84 6.40 -2.04
N GLN A 142 -13.83 5.56 -1.76
CA GLN A 142 -13.86 4.68 -0.58
C GLN A 142 -14.22 3.27 -0.98
N LEU A 143 -13.62 2.30 -0.29
CA LEU A 143 -13.94 0.88 -0.43
C LEU A 143 -13.87 0.22 0.94
N CYS A 144 -14.90 -0.55 1.31
CA CYS A 144 -14.85 -1.44 2.46
C CYS A 144 -15.07 -2.88 2.03
N LEU A 145 -14.34 -3.78 2.65
CA LEU A 145 -14.40 -5.22 2.43
C LEU A 145 -14.37 -5.98 3.75
N SER A 146 -14.86 -7.21 3.71
CA SER A 146 -14.74 -8.16 4.81
C SER A 146 -14.20 -9.48 4.30
N ALA A 147 -13.48 -10.18 5.17
CA ALA A 147 -12.92 -11.49 4.91
C ALA A 147 -12.64 -12.24 6.21
N GLN A 148 -12.32 -13.52 6.09
CA GLN A 148 -11.55 -14.25 7.09
C GLN A 148 -10.13 -14.42 6.57
N THR A 149 -9.13 -14.15 7.43
CA THR A 149 -7.72 -14.31 7.06
C THR A 149 -7.01 -15.22 8.06
N ARG A 150 -6.09 -16.06 7.56
CA ARG A 150 -5.28 -16.94 8.41
C ARG A 150 -4.02 -16.18 8.85
N ALA A 151 -4.22 -15.16 9.71
CA ALA A 151 -3.20 -14.22 10.13
C ALA A 151 -2.62 -14.52 11.52
N LEU A 152 -3.35 -15.24 12.37
CA LEU A 152 -2.88 -15.64 13.70
C LEU A 152 -2.08 -16.94 13.58
N ARG A 153 -0.86 -16.96 14.10
CA ARG A 153 0.03 -18.11 14.06
C ARG A 153 0.41 -18.53 15.47
N ASP A 154 0.11 -19.77 15.83
CA ASP A 154 0.69 -20.42 17.01
C ASP A 154 2.20 -20.61 16.77
N THR A 155 3.02 -20.13 17.70
CA THR A 155 4.48 -20.26 17.67
C THR A 155 5.00 -21.27 18.71
N GLY A 156 4.10 -21.95 19.40
CA GLY A 156 4.39 -22.90 20.45
C GLY A 156 4.54 -22.24 21.83
N GLY A 157 4.51 -23.07 22.88
CA GLY A 157 4.68 -22.60 24.25
C GLY A 157 3.58 -21.66 24.75
N GLY A 158 2.40 -21.66 24.09
CA GLY A 158 1.30 -20.76 24.44
C GLY A 158 1.42 -19.35 23.84
N TYR A 159 2.36 -19.14 22.90
CA TYR A 159 2.56 -17.86 22.23
C TYR A 159 1.92 -17.83 20.84
N PHE A 160 1.40 -16.66 20.46
CA PHE A 160 0.75 -16.41 19.17
C PHE A 160 1.27 -15.13 18.54
N ASN A 161 1.46 -15.15 17.23
CA ASN A 161 1.85 -14.01 16.44
C ASN A 161 0.74 -13.63 15.46
N LEU A 162 0.30 -12.37 15.51
CA LEU A 162 -0.57 -11.77 14.53
C LEU A 162 0.26 -10.89 13.59
N ASN A 163 0.40 -11.31 12.33
CA ASN A 163 1.20 -10.61 11.34
C ASN A 163 0.29 -9.84 10.37
N ASN A 164 0.58 -8.56 10.16
CA ASN A 164 -0.14 -7.73 9.21
C ASN A 164 0.81 -6.96 8.30
N GLY A 165 0.33 -6.67 7.10
CA GLY A 165 1.12 -6.05 6.04
C GLY A 165 1.75 -7.08 5.08
N PRO A 166 2.70 -6.67 4.22
CA PRO A 166 3.23 -5.31 4.16
C PRO A 166 2.18 -4.30 3.68
N TYR A 167 2.18 -3.14 4.33
CA TYR A 167 1.42 -1.98 3.89
C TYR A 167 2.36 -1.06 3.14
N MET A 168 1.97 -0.62 1.95
CA MET A 168 2.78 0.29 1.13
C MET A 168 1.91 0.98 0.09
N ARG A 169 2.24 2.22 -0.20
CA ARG A 169 1.73 2.95 -1.36
C ARG A 169 2.88 3.15 -2.34
N LYS A 170 3.00 2.22 -3.29
CA LYS A 170 4.12 2.14 -4.22
C LYS A 170 3.67 2.36 -5.66
N PHE A 171 4.38 3.26 -6.37
CA PHE A 171 4.29 3.48 -7.80
C PHE A 171 5.62 3.15 -8.48
N LEU A 172 5.72 3.40 -9.80
CA LEU A 172 6.94 3.13 -10.56
C LEU A 172 8.12 3.99 -10.11
N ASP A 173 7.85 5.18 -9.63
CA ASP A 173 8.79 6.22 -9.24
C ASP A 173 9.06 6.27 -7.71
N GLY A 174 8.55 5.32 -6.94
CA GLY A 174 8.89 5.20 -5.52
C GLY A 174 7.72 4.91 -4.58
N TYR A 175 7.98 5.11 -3.29
CA TYR A 175 7.00 4.94 -2.21
C TYR A 175 6.48 6.31 -1.77
N TYR A 176 5.20 6.35 -1.44
CA TYR A 176 4.47 7.57 -1.12
C TYR A 176 3.82 7.49 0.25
N PRO A 177 3.50 8.64 0.86
CA PRO A 177 2.81 8.68 2.13
C PRO A 177 1.50 7.90 2.12
N MET A 178 1.27 7.12 3.17
CA MET A 178 -0.02 6.52 3.49
C MET A 178 -0.25 6.47 4.99
N ARG A 179 -1.51 6.35 5.39
CA ARG A 179 -1.91 6.11 6.78
C ARG A 179 -2.46 4.72 6.93
N VAL A 180 -2.08 4.04 7.99
CA VAL A 180 -2.66 2.76 8.40
C VAL A 180 -3.18 2.87 9.81
N THR A 181 -4.45 2.49 10.02
CA THR A 181 -4.97 2.21 11.35
C THR A 181 -5.29 0.72 11.45
N LEU A 182 -4.93 0.13 12.59
CA LEU A 182 -5.17 -1.27 12.90
C LEU A 182 -5.79 -1.37 14.28
N ASP A 183 -7.05 -1.80 14.32
CA ASP A 183 -7.75 -2.19 15.55
C ASP A 183 -7.75 -3.71 15.67
N VAL A 184 -7.28 -4.24 16.79
CA VAL A 184 -7.31 -5.67 17.09
C VAL A 184 -8.09 -5.89 18.36
N ASP A 185 -9.22 -6.59 18.25
CA ASP A 185 -10.01 -7.07 19.37
C ASP A 185 -9.63 -8.55 19.65
N TYR A 186 -9.35 -8.90 20.90
CA TYR A 186 -8.97 -10.25 21.29
C TYR A 186 -9.58 -10.64 22.64
N PRO A 187 -9.80 -11.94 22.95
CA PRO A 187 -10.38 -12.38 24.22
C PRO A 187 -9.38 -12.24 25.39
N PRO A 188 -9.55 -11.27 26.31
CA PRO A 188 -8.57 -11.01 27.36
C PRO A 188 -8.48 -12.11 28.43
N ALA A 189 -9.50 -12.99 28.50
CA ALA A 189 -9.47 -14.18 29.35
C ALA A 189 -8.59 -15.31 28.79
N MET A 190 -8.23 -15.26 27.49
CA MET A 190 -7.49 -16.32 26.78
C MET A 190 -6.15 -15.86 26.24
N LEU A 191 -5.98 -14.55 26.04
CA LEU A 191 -4.77 -13.93 25.51
C LEU A 191 -4.37 -12.70 26.31
N ARG A 192 -3.07 -12.53 26.48
CA ARG A 192 -2.42 -11.29 26.96
C ARG A 192 -1.53 -10.76 25.86
N LEU A 193 -1.53 -9.45 25.68
CA LEU A 193 -0.57 -8.77 24.81
C LEU A 193 0.84 -8.89 25.44
N VAL A 194 1.82 -9.25 24.63
CA VAL A 194 3.23 -9.38 25.04
C VAL A 194 4.08 -8.28 24.43
N ASP A 195 3.94 -8.06 23.11
CA ASP A 195 4.75 -7.10 22.38
C ASP A 195 4.07 -6.65 21.07
N ILE A 196 4.44 -5.46 20.60
CA ILE A 196 4.01 -4.90 19.31
C ILE A 196 5.25 -4.36 18.59
N SER A 197 5.43 -4.74 17.33
CA SER A 197 6.49 -4.21 16.49
C SER A 197 5.88 -3.59 15.22
N PRO A 198 6.36 -2.42 14.77
CA PRO A 198 7.38 -1.57 15.39
C PRO A 198 6.90 -0.93 16.68
N GLN A 199 7.86 -0.55 17.54
CA GLN A 199 7.60 0.14 18.79
C GLN A 199 7.14 1.58 18.55
N MET A 200 6.43 2.16 19.54
CA MET A 200 5.95 3.55 19.49
C MET A 200 7.09 4.52 19.21
N THR A 201 6.88 5.39 18.23
CA THR A 201 7.82 6.42 17.80
C THR A 201 7.04 7.61 17.22
N PRO A 202 7.61 8.81 17.07
CA PRO A 202 6.93 9.91 16.38
C PRO A 202 6.40 9.47 15.00
N GLY A 203 5.11 9.71 14.73
CA GLY A 203 4.41 9.24 13.52
C GLY A 203 3.79 7.85 13.62
N LEU A 204 4.06 7.10 14.70
CA LEU A 204 3.40 5.85 15.05
C LEU A 204 2.89 5.91 16.49
N SER A 205 1.57 5.82 16.69
CA SER A 205 0.96 5.75 18.00
C SER A 205 0.41 4.34 18.28
N LEU A 206 0.54 3.92 19.54
CA LEU A 206 0.01 2.67 20.05
C LEU A 206 -0.88 2.97 21.25
N GLN A 207 -2.06 2.36 21.30
CA GLN A 207 -2.96 2.43 22.43
C GLN A 207 -3.38 1.01 22.80
N GLU A 208 -3.28 0.70 24.08
CA GLU A 208 -3.57 -0.62 24.62
C GLU A 208 -4.66 -0.53 25.68
N ALA A 209 -5.59 -1.47 25.63
CA ALA A 209 -6.58 -1.70 26.65
C ALA A 209 -6.81 -3.21 26.79
N PRO A 210 -7.36 -3.69 27.91
CA PRO A 210 -7.69 -5.11 28.04
C PRO A 210 -8.57 -5.59 26.89
N GLY A 211 -8.09 -6.55 26.13
CA GLY A 211 -8.80 -7.11 24.97
C GLY A 211 -8.74 -6.28 23.69
N ARG A 212 -7.98 -5.18 23.67
CA ARG A 212 -7.89 -4.31 22.50
C ARG A 212 -6.51 -3.69 22.30
N VAL A 213 -6.06 -3.63 21.06
CA VAL A 213 -4.89 -2.88 20.60
C VAL A 213 -5.31 -1.98 19.47
N HIS A 214 -4.85 -0.73 19.49
CA HIS A 214 -5.00 0.22 18.40
C HIS A 214 -3.64 0.74 17.96
N VAL A 215 -3.38 0.69 16.67
CA VAL A 215 -2.17 1.21 16.02
C VAL A 215 -2.59 2.26 15.01
N ASP A 216 -1.95 3.42 15.01
CA ASP A 216 -2.14 4.47 14.00
C ASP A 216 -0.77 4.94 13.51
N ALA A 217 -0.49 4.74 12.24
CA ALA A 217 0.78 5.04 11.60
C ALA A 217 0.59 5.89 10.35
N LEU A 218 1.33 7.00 10.27
CA LEU A 218 1.53 7.78 9.06
C LEU A 218 2.98 7.57 8.62
N PHE A 219 3.20 7.08 7.39
CA PHE A 219 4.53 6.66 6.96
C PHE A 219 4.69 6.64 5.44
N GLU A 220 5.94 6.55 5.01
CA GLU A 220 6.38 6.15 3.67
C GLU A 220 7.20 4.86 3.75
N GLY A 221 7.29 4.13 2.64
CA GLY A 221 8.00 2.86 2.57
C GLY A 221 7.10 1.65 2.83
N GLU A 222 7.66 0.63 3.45
CA GLU A 222 6.98 -0.65 3.72
C GLU A 222 6.80 -0.86 5.22
N LEU A 223 5.56 -0.83 5.71
CA LEU A 223 5.21 -1.13 7.10
C LEU A 223 4.74 -2.57 7.24
N ARG A 224 5.34 -3.30 8.18
CA ARG A 224 4.84 -4.59 8.68
C ARG A 224 4.60 -4.45 10.17
N THR A 225 3.47 -4.95 10.66
CA THR A 225 3.19 -5.01 12.08
C THR A 225 3.16 -6.46 12.55
N LEU A 226 3.77 -6.69 13.69
CA LEU A 226 3.73 -7.96 14.42
C LEU A 226 3.19 -7.67 15.81
N ILE A 227 2.10 -8.34 16.18
CA ILE A 227 1.54 -8.29 17.53
C ILE A 227 1.69 -9.68 18.14
N GLN A 228 2.36 -9.75 19.28
CA GLN A 228 2.61 -11.00 20.00
C GLN A 228 1.68 -11.11 21.19
N PHE A 229 1.09 -12.27 21.34
CA PHE A 229 0.24 -12.62 22.48
C PHE A 229 0.77 -13.87 23.16
N SER A 230 0.43 -14.04 24.45
CA SER A 230 0.59 -15.28 25.20
C SER A 230 -0.74 -15.72 25.80
N ARG A 231 -0.87 -17.01 26.07
CA ARG A 231 -1.92 -17.47 27.00
C ARG A 231 -1.67 -16.88 28.40
N PRO A 232 -2.72 -16.56 29.16
CA PRO A 232 -2.57 -16.27 30.59
C PRO A 232 -2.03 -17.50 31.33
N ASP A 233 -1.27 -17.26 32.40
CA ASP A 233 -0.80 -18.30 33.34
C ASP A 233 -1.97 -18.96 34.06
#